data_446c45a1e8cc241c3ba323ee30ddb487
#
_entry.id   446c45a1e8cc241c3ba323ee30ddb487
#
_cell.length_a   1.000
_cell.length_b   1.000
_cell.length_c   1.000
_cell.angle_alpha   90.00
_cell.angle_beta   90.00
_cell.angle_gamma   90.00
#
_symmetry.space_group_name_H-M   'P 1'
#
loop_
_entity.id
_entity.type
_entity.pdbx_description
1 polymer ?
#
loop_
_entity_poly.entity_id
_entity_poly.type
_entity_poly.pdbx_seq_one_letter_code
_entity_poly.pdbx_strand_id
1 'polypeptide(L)'
;GVCHADEVLFPKETVISMAQHNDFGAQGEDIAIDYLRRKGYVILDRNWRSGHREIDIVARKDDTVVFVEVKARANAFYGNPEDAVTRRKMHLLVLAADAYLRYNAIDLEVRFDVITITGTTGKPYIRHYERAFRPGIGI
;
A
#
# COMPACT_ATOMS: atom_id res chain seq x y z
N GLY A 1 3.89 0.93 -16.01
CA GLY A 1 3.67 2.20 -15.37
C GLY A 1 4.95 2.85 -14.89
N VAL A 2 4.83 4.06 -14.56
CA VAL A 2 5.95 4.84 -14.05
C VAL A 2 6.16 4.49 -12.58
N CYS A 3 7.39 4.13 -12.24
CA CYS A 3 7.74 3.87 -10.85
C CYS A 3 8.37 5.11 -10.26
N HIS A 4 7.77 5.57 -9.20
CA HIS A 4 8.30 6.64 -8.38
C HIS A 4 8.75 6.02 -7.09
N ALA A 5 10.03 6.08 -6.82
CA ALA A 5 10.53 5.50 -5.59
C ALA A 5 10.99 6.61 -4.66
N ASP A 6 10.26 6.79 -3.58
CA ASP A 6 10.60 7.77 -2.57
C ASP A 6 11.23 7.09 -1.37
N GLU A 7 12.26 7.69 -0.85
CA GLU A 7 12.95 7.18 0.31
C GLU A 7 12.66 8.09 1.49
N VAL A 8 12.19 7.50 2.58
CA VAL A 8 11.84 8.25 3.79
C VAL A 8 12.52 7.61 4.99
N LEU A 9 13.14 8.44 5.81
CA LEU A 9 13.79 7.99 7.04
C LEU A 9 12.87 8.26 8.23
N PHE A 10 12.70 7.24 9.06
CA PHE A 10 11.88 7.35 10.25
C PHE A 10 12.73 7.23 11.50
N PRO A 11 12.38 7.93 12.59
CA PRO A 11 13.03 7.74 13.88
C PRO A 11 12.85 6.29 14.35
N LYS A 12 13.81 5.78 15.10
CA LYS A 12 13.71 4.42 15.65
C LYS A 12 12.44 4.20 16.44
N GLU A 13 12.00 5.21 17.16
CA GLU A 13 10.81 5.14 18.00
C GLU A 13 9.54 4.94 17.20
N THR A 14 9.57 5.29 15.91
CA THR A 14 8.42 5.07 15.03
C THR A 14 8.27 3.60 14.68
N VAL A 15 9.37 2.85 14.73
CA VAL A 15 9.38 1.44 14.37
C VAL A 15 9.47 0.64 15.66
N ILE A 16 8.37 0.08 16.07
CA ILE A 16 8.28 -0.69 17.30
C ILE A 16 9.04 -2.00 17.14
N SER A 17 9.48 -2.55 18.25
CA SER A 17 10.19 -3.81 18.26
C SER A 17 9.46 -4.89 17.48
N MET A 18 10.19 -5.59 16.64
CA MET A 18 9.65 -6.67 15.81
C MET A 18 9.71 -8.02 16.49
N ALA A 19 9.66 -8.02 17.80
CA ALA A 19 9.64 -9.29 18.54
C ALA A 19 8.45 -10.14 18.14
N GLN A 20 7.40 -9.54 17.65
CA GLN A 20 6.19 -10.24 17.28
C GLN A 20 5.97 -10.12 15.78
N HIS A 21 6.21 -11.21 15.09
CA HIS A 21 6.15 -11.17 13.65
C HIS A 21 4.75 -10.93 13.09
N ASN A 22 3.68 -11.19 13.85
CA ASN A 22 2.34 -10.88 13.38
C ASN A 22 2.04 -9.38 13.44
N ASP A 23 2.91 -8.59 14.09
CA ASP A 23 2.81 -7.13 14.06
C ASP A 23 3.56 -6.52 12.89
N PHE A 24 4.33 -7.32 12.16
CA PHE A 24 5.17 -6.85 11.06
C PHE A 24 4.33 -6.13 9.99
N GLY A 25 3.24 -6.77 9.57
CA GLY A 25 2.34 -6.17 8.58
C GLY A 25 1.69 -4.91 9.09
N ALA A 26 1.23 -4.92 10.35
CA ALA A 26 0.60 -3.76 10.95
C ALA A 26 1.56 -2.59 11.05
N GLN A 27 2.81 -2.85 11.42
CA GLN A 27 3.84 -1.80 11.46
C GLN A 27 4.13 -1.25 10.07
N GLY A 28 4.18 -2.12 9.07
CA GLY A 28 4.37 -1.69 7.70
C GLY A 28 3.27 -0.75 7.23
N GLU A 29 2.03 -1.09 7.58
CA GLU A 29 0.90 -0.23 7.24
C GLU A 29 0.97 1.11 7.96
N ASP A 30 1.35 1.12 9.24
CA ASP A 30 1.51 2.36 9.99
C ASP A 30 2.55 3.26 9.35
N ILE A 31 3.67 2.68 8.93
CA ILE A 31 4.73 3.42 8.26
C ILE A 31 4.22 3.98 6.92
N ALA A 32 3.51 3.16 6.16
CA ALA A 32 2.96 3.58 4.88
C ALA A 32 1.96 4.71 5.04
N ILE A 33 1.10 4.64 6.06
CA ILE A 33 0.11 5.67 6.32
C ILE A 33 0.79 6.99 6.67
N ASP A 34 1.78 6.95 7.56
CA ASP A 34 2.51 8.15 7.93
C ASP A 34 3.21 8.76 6.71
N TYR A 35 3.83 7.92 5.90
CA TYR A 35 4.46 8.36 4.66
C TYR A 35 3.45 9.05 3.73
N LEU A 36 2.29 8.42 3.51
CA LEU A 36 1.27 8.99 2.63
C LEU A 36 0.74 10.32 3.15
N ARG A 37 0.51 10.42 4.46
CA ARG A 37 0.06 11.68 5.05
C ARG A 37 1.06 12.79 4.85
N ARG A 38 2.34 12.49 4.99
CA ARG A 38 3.40 13.48 4.75
C ARG A 38 3.44 13.94 3.29
N LYS A 39 3.02 13.07 2.37
CA LYS A 39 2.96 13.39 0.95
C LYS A 39 1.66 14.09 0.56
N GLY A 40 0.80 14.38 1.51
CA GLY A 40 -0.43 15.11 1.25
C GLY A 40 -1.65 14.25 0.97
N TYR A 41 -1.55 12.95 1.18
CA TYR A 41 -2.70 12.06 1.03
C TYR A 41 -3.61 12.12 2.25
N VAL A 42 -4.90 11.99 2.01
CA VAL A 42 -5.88 11.83 3.08
C VAL A 42 -6.20 10.34 3.15
N ILE A 43 -6.07 9.75 4.34
CA ILE A 43 -6.36 8.33 4.52
C ILE A 43 -7.87 8.18 4.73
N LEU A 44 -8.51 7.45 3.84
CA LEU A 44 -9.95 7.22 3.92
C LEU A 44 -10.28 5.99 4.74
N ASP A 45 -9.52 4.91 4.56
CA ASP A 45 -9.73 3.66 5.27
C ASP A 45 -8.44 2.86 5.33
N ARG A 46 -8.38 1.96 6.28
CA ARG A 46 -7.28 1.00 6.38
C ARG A 46 -7.87 -0.36 6.72
N ASN A 47 -7.28 -1.41 6.13
CA ASN A 47 -7.74 -2.79 6.34
C ASN A 47 -9.23 -2.94 6.05
N TRP A 48 -9.67 -2.35 4.96
CA TRP A 48 -11.07 -2.48 4.57
C TRP A 48 -11.33 -3.85 3.96
N ARG A 49 -12.42 -4.46 4.37
CA ARG A 49 -12.75 -5.80 3.92
C ARG A 49 -14.16 -5.88 3.37
N SER A 50 -14.31 -6.73 2.35
CA SER A 50 -15.60 -7.09 1.80
C SER A 50 -15.54 -8.58 1.46
N GLY A 51 -16.17 -9.42 2.28
CA GLY A 51 -16.06 -10.86 2.14
C GLY A 51 -14.63 -11.30 2.39
N HIS A 52 -14.04 -11.98 1.42
CA HIS A 52 -12.65 -12.44 1.50
C HIS A 52 -11.66 -11.46 0.89
N ARG A 53 -12.13 -10.29 0.48
CA ARG A 53 -11.29 -9.30 -0.18
C ARG A 53 -10.88 -8.23 0.80
N GLU A 54 -9.66 -7.78 0.68
CA GLU A 54 -9.09 -6.82 1.62
C GLU A 54 -8.29 -5.78 0.88
N ILE A 55 -8.37 -4.53 1.36
CA ILE A 55 -7.56 -3.43 0.87
C ILE A 55 -6.76 -2.91 2.06
N ASP A 56 -5.44 -2.86 1.91
CA ASP A 56 -4.58 -2.42 3.01
C ASP A 56 -4.82 -0.96 3.35
N ILE A 57 -4.81 -0.09 2.37
CA ILE A 57 -5.01 1.34 2.57
C ILE A 57 -5.84 1.90 1.42
N VAL A 58 -6.82 2.73 1.76
CA VAL A 58 -7.52 3.56 0.78
C VAL A 58 -7.19 5.00 1.12
N ALA A 59 -6.66 5.72 0.14
CA ALA A 59 -6.26 7.10 0.33
C ALA A 59 -6.83 7.96 -0.78
N ARG A 60 -6.80 9.26 -0.58
CA ARG A 60 -7.24 10.22 -1.58
C ARG A 60 -6.21 11.32 -1.70
N LYS A 61 -5.91 11.69 -2.93
CA LYS A 61 -5.09 12.86 -3.22
C LYS A 61 -5.75 13.61 -4.36
N ASP A 62 -6.12 14.85 -4.11
CA ASP A 62 -6.88 15.67 -5.07
C ASP A 62 -8.16 14.94 -5.49
N ASP A 63 -8.34 14.68 -6.76
CA ASP A 63 -9.54 14.02 -7.29
C ASP A 63 -9.30 12.54 -7.58
N THR A 64 -8.31 11.95 -6.96
CA THR A 64 -7.95 10.54 -7.19
C THR A 64 -8.04 9.74 -5.91
N VAL A 65 -8.77 8.63 -5.97
CA VAL A 65 -8.77 7.62 -4.91
C VAL A 65 -7.69 6.61 -5.24
N VAL A 66 -6.84 6.32 -4.26
CA VAL A 66 -5.68 5.45 -4.44
C VAL A 66 -5.84 4.24 -3.54
N PHE A 67 -5.83 3.07 -4.15
CA PHE A 67 -5.87 1.80 -3.42
C PHE A 67 -4.45 1.29 -3.32
N VAL A 68 -3.96 1.12 -2.12
CA VAL A 68 -2.54 0.82 -1.87
C VAL A 68 -2.38 -0.56 -1.27
N GLU A 69 -1.53 -1.35 -1.90
CA GLU A 69 -1.08 -2.61 -1.36
C GLU A 69 0.26 -2.39 -0.68
N VAL A 70 0.38 -2.79 0.58
CA VAL A 70 1.60 -2.61 1.35
C VAL A 70 2.33 -3.94 1.48
N LYS A 71 3.62 -3.95 1.17
CA LYS A 71 4.47 -5.12 1.34
C LYS A 71 5.64 -4.75 2.24
N ALA A 72 5.65 -5.32 3.44
CA ALA A 72 6.71 -5.11 4.40
C ALA A 72 7.63 -6.32 4.42
N ARG A 73 8.93 -6.10 4.37
CA ARG A 73 9.92 -7.17 4.32
C ARG A 73 11.10 -6.86 5.21
N ALA A 74 11.71 -7.92 5.75
CA ALA A 74 12.85 -7.76 6.65
C ALA A 74 14.10 -7.31 5.91
N ASN A 75 14.26 -7.72 4.65
CA ASN A 75 15.44 -7.36 3.86
C ASN A 75 15.06 -7.18 2.39
N ALA A 76 16.03 -6.76 1.59
CA ALA A 76 15.78 -6.33 0.22
C ALA A 76 15.99 -7.42 -0.84
N PHE A 77 16.09 -8.68 -0.48
CA PHE A 77 16.36 -9.76 -1.42
C PHE A 77 15.11 -10.36 -2.02
N TYR A 78 14.36 -9.58 -2.77
CA TYR A 78 13.08 -10.07 -3.28
C TYR A 78 12.83 -9.71 -4.73
N GLY A 79 13.85 -9.35 -5.47
CA GLY A 79 13.68 -9.01 -6.87
C GLY A 79 12.83 -7.74 -7.04
N ASN A 80 12.02 -7.71 -8.08
CA ASN A 80 11.23 -6.52 -8.38
C ASN A 80 10.02 -6.40 -7.46
N PRO A 81 9.66 -5.18 -7.06
CA PRO A 81 8.47 -4.97 -6.24
C PRO A 81 7.19 -5.46 -6.89
N GLU A 82 7.10 -5.41 -8.21
CA GLU A 82 5.93 -5.91 -8.91
C GLU A 82 5.73 -7.40 -8.67
N ASP A 83 6.80 -8.13 -8.40
CA ASP A 83 6.71 -9.55 -8.10
C ASP A 83 6.11 -9.83 -6.74
N ALA A 84 6.05 -8.82 -5.88
CA ALA A 84 5.46 -8.95 -4.57
C ALA A 84 3.93 -9.00 -4.62
N VAL A 85 3.35 -8.55 -5.74
CA VAL A 85 1.90 -8.53 -5.92
C VAL A 85 1.57 -9.38 -7.13
N THR A 86 1.02 -10.57 -6.88
CA THR A 86 0.72 -11.52 -7.95
C THR A 86 -0.48 -11.05 -8.77
N ARG A 87 -0.63 -11.63 -9.96
CA ARG A 87 -1.77 -11.34 -10.81
C ARG A 87 -3.10 -11.62 -10.09
N ARG A 88 -3.15 -12.72 -9.34
CA ARG A 88 -4.34 -13.06 -8.56
C ARG A 88 -4.62 -11.97 -7.51
N LYS A 89 -3.58 -11.52 -6.82
CA LYS A 89 -3.73 -10.47 -5.81
C LYS A 89 -4.22 -9.17 -6.44
N MET A 90 -3.68 -8.80 -7.60
CA MET A 90 -4.13 -7.61 -8.32
C MET A 90 -5.60 -7.72 -8.70
N HIS A 91 -6.03 -8.88 -9.19
CA HIS A 91 -7.42 -9.09 -9.55
C HIS A 91 -8.34 -8.94 -8.34
N LEU A 92 -7.98 -9.56 -7.22
CA LEU A 92 -8.76 -9.45 -5.99
C LEU A 92 -8.82 -8.01 -5.49
N LEU A 93 -7.72 -7.28 -5.62
CA LEU A 93 -7.68 -5.89 -5.20
C LEU A 93 -8.59 -5.02 -6.07
N VAL A 94 -8.62 -5.27 -7.38
CA VAL A 94 -9.51 -4.55 -8.28
C VAL A 94 -10.98 -4.80 -7.91
N LEU A 95 -11.33 -6.05 -7.60
CA LEU A 95 -12.69 -6.37 -7.18
C LEU A 95 -13.04 -5.71 -5.86
N ALA A 96 -12.11 -5.70 -4.90
CA ALA A 96 -12.33 -5.05 -3.62
C ALA A 96 -12.48 -3.54 -3.80
N ALA A 97 -11.69 -2.94 -4.67
CA ALA A 97 -11.77 -1.51 -4.96
C ALA A 97 -13.13 -1.15 -5.56
N ASP A 98 -13.62 -1.98 -6.50
CA ASP A 98 -14.93 -1.74 -7.08
C ASP A 98 -16.02 -1.77 -6.01
N ALA A 99 -15.96 -2.73 -5.10
CA ALA A 99 -16.92 -2.81 -3.99
C ALA A 99 -16.82 -1.59 -3.08
N TYR A 100 -15.61 -1.13 -2.80
CA TYR A 100 -15.39 0.04 -1.97
C TYR A 100 -16.01 1.29 -2.61
N LEU A 101 -15.77 1.49 -3.90
CA LEU A 101 -16.28 2.66 -4.61
C LEU A 101 -17.81 2.67 -4.63
N ARG A 102 -18.43 1.51 -4.83
CA ARG A 102 -19.88 1.41 -4.83
C ARG A 102 -20.46 1.64 -3.45
N TYR A 103 -19.86 1.02 -2.44
CA TYR A 103 -20.34 1.12 -1.06
C TYR A 103 -20.32 2.57 -0.60
N ASN A 104 -19.31 3.32 -0.97
CA ASN A 104 -19.12 4.70 -0.54
C ASN A 104 -19.60 5.72 -1.56
N ALA A 105 -20.21 5.28 -2.66
CA ALA A 105 -20.74 6.15 -3.72
C ALA A 105 -19.70 7.15 -4.22
N ILE A 106 -18.50 6.65 -4.51
CA ILE A 106 -17.38 7.47 -4.97
C ILE A 106 -17.29 7.42 -6.49
N ASP A 107 -17.20 8.58 -7.11
CA ASP A 107 -17.04 8.71 -8.56
C ASP A 107 -15.86 9.64 -8.82
N LEU A 108 -14.66 9.12 -8.60
CA LEU A 108 -13.41 9.84 -8.79
C LEU A 108 -12.46 8.98 -9.62
N GLU A 109 -11.36 9.58 -10.06
CA GLU A 109 -10.29 8.82 -10.69
C GLU A 109 -9.76 7.77 -9.71
N VAL A 110 -9.31 6.65 -10.25
CA VAL A 110 -8.84 5.52 -9.44
C VAL A 110 -7.41 5.19 -9.83
N ARG A 111 -6.58 4.94 -8.83
CA ARG A 111 -5.20 4.57 -9.04
C ARG A 111 -4.83 3.44 -8.09
N PHE A 112 -4.04 2.49 -8.58
CA PHE A 112 -3.57 1.35 -7.79
C PHE A 112 -2.08 1.48 -7.56
N ASP A 113 -1.68 1.58 -6.32
CA ASP A 113 -0.28 1.77 -5.95
C ASP A 113 0.22 0.61 -5.10
N VAL A 114 1.52 0.42 -5.11
CA VAL A 114 2.19 -0.54 -4.21
C VAL A 114 3.24 0.24 -3.42
N ILE A 115 3.26 0.03 -2.13
CA ILE A 115 4.31 0.57 -1.26
C ILE A 115 5.04 -0.62 -0.66
N THR A 116 6.35 -0.65 -0.85
CA THR A 116 7.20 -1.65 -0.23
C THR A 116 7.99 -1.00 0.90
N ILE A 117 8.10 -1.71 2.00
CA ILE A 117 8.83 -1.24 3.17
C ILE A 117 9.83 -2.32 3.54
N THR A 118 11.10 -1.97 3.52
CA THR A 118 12.18 -2.90 3.80
C THR A 118 12.87 -2.51 5.07
N GLY A 119 13.12 -3.48 5.96
CA GLY A 119 13.80 -3.24 7.21
C GLY A 119 12.98 -2.38 8.14
N THR A 120 12.06 -2.97 8.89
CA THR A 120 11.14 -2.20 9.74
C THR A 120 11.73 -1.83 11.08
N THR A 121 13.00 -2.16 11.34
CA THR A 121 13.71 -1.73 12.53
C THR A 121 14.76 -0.70 12.15
N GLY A 122 14.89 0.34 12.96
CA GLY A 122 15.83 1.41 12.69
C GLY A 122 15.30 2.37 11.64
N LYS A 123 15.93 2.39 10.48
CA LYS A 123 15.55 3.29 9.40
C LYS A 123 14.94 2.48 8.25
N PRO A 124 13.62 2.34 8.24
CA PRO A 124 12.98 1.59 7.16
C PRO A 124 13.14 2.30 5.81
N TYR A 125 13.27 1.50 4.78
CA TYR A 125 13.39 1.99 3.42
C TYR A 125 12.06 1.83 2.73
N ILE A 126 11.50 2.94 2.25
CA ILE A 126 10.17 2.96 1.64
C ILE A 126 10.30 3.22 0.15
N ARG A 127 9.61 2.41 -0.64
CA ARG A 127 9.45 2.66 -2.07
C ARG A 127 7.97 2.71 -2.39
N HIS A 128 7.59 3.71 -3.15
CA HIS A 128 6.20 3.92 -3.55
C HIS A 128 6.12 3.83 -5.06
N TYR A 129 5.34 2.87 -5.54
CA TYR A 129 5.13 2.65 -6.97
C TYR A 129 3.74 3.10 -7.34
N GLU A 130 3.66 4.29 -7.89
CA GLU A 130 2.39 4.83 -8.34
C GLU A 130 1.97 4.15 -9.62
N ARG A 131 0.68 3.91 -9.77
CA ARG A 131 0.12 3.23 -10.94
C ARG A 131 0.83 1.91 -11.21
N ALA A 132 0.99 1.14 -10.15
CA ALA A 132 1.72 -0.12 -10.24
C ALA A 132 1.06 -1.10 -11.19
N PHE A 133 -0.26 -1.00 -11.35
CA PHE A 133 -0.99 -1.79 -12.34
C PHE A 133 -2.31 -1.08 -12.68
N ARG A 134 -2.93 -1.54 -13.77
CA ARG A 134 -4.21 -1.01 -14.23
C ARG A 134 -5.22 -2.13 -14.37
N PRO A 135 -6.49 -1.90 -14.00
CA PRO A 135 -7.53 -2.90 -14.20
C PRO A 135 -7.63 -3.30 -15.66
N GLY A 136 -7.80 -4.59 -15.92
CA GLY A 136 -7.97 -5.10 -17.28
C GLY A 136 -6.70 -5.22 -18.08
N ILE A 137 -5.57 -4.74 -17.60
CA ILE A 137 -4.29 -4.83 -18.28
C ILE A 137 -3.35 -5.68 -17.45
N GLY A 138 -2.94 -6.84 -17.98
CA GLY A 138 -2.04 -7.73 -17.26
C GLY A 138 -2.71 -8.56 -16.19
N ILE A 139 -4.01 -8.52 -16.09
CA ILE A 139 -4.76 -9.30 -15.09
C ILE A 139 -5.43 -10.50 -15.73
#